data_03cd67d22c65e6ef89b471f33ee89d59
#
_entry.id   03cd67d22c65e6ef89b471f33ee89d59
#
_cell.length_a   1.000
_cell.length_b   1.000
_cell.length_c   1.000
_cell.angle_alpha   90.00
_cell.angle_beta   90.00
_cell.angle_gamma   90.00
#
_symmetry.space_group_name_H-M   'P 1'
#
loop_
_entity.id
_entity.type
_entity.pdbx_description
1 polymer ?
#
loop_
_entity_poly.entity_id
_entity_poly.type
_entity_poly.pdbx_seq_one_letter_code
_entity_poly.pdbx_strand_id
1 'polypeptide(L)'
;NMEHQLTIYNTLTRRKEIFKPLHAPHVGMYVCGPTVYGDPHLGHARPAITFDILFRYLKHLGYKVRYVRNITDVGHLEHDADEGEDKIAKKARLEQLEPMEVAQYYANRYHEAMDALGVLRPSIEPQASGHIIEQIELVKEILKNGYAYESKGSVYFDVAKYNHDHHYGKLSGRNLDDVLNTTRELDGQDEKRNPADFALWKNAQPEHIMRWPSPWGNGFPGWHCECTAMGRKYLGEHFDIHGGGMDLIFPHHECEIAQSVASQGDDMVHYWMHNNMLTVNGQKMGKSYNNFITLEQLFTGTHPLLEQAYTPMTIRFFTLQAHYRSTVDFGNEALKAAEKGLARLMDAVSGLEKITPAQASTVDVKALREKCYDAMDDDLNTPIVIAHLFDGAKMVNNILAGNDTITAADLNELKETFRLFCFDILGLKAENASNAAREEAFGHVVDMLLEERAKAKANKDWAASDKIRNELTALGFEIKDGKDGSEWKLNK
;
A
#
# COMPACT_ATOMS: atom_id res chain seq x y z
N ASN A 1 9.58 -23.17 -10.46
CA ASN A 1 10.22 -24.16 -9.63
C ASN A 1 9.40 -24.47 -8.39
N MET A 2 8.84 -25.69 -8.34
CA MET A 2 7.85 -26.13 -7.35
C MET A 2 8.45 -26.68 -6.04
N GLU A 3 9.68 -26.31 -5.71
CA GLU A 3 10.32 -26.70 -4.44
C GLU A 3 9.76 -25.96 -3.24
N HIS A 4 9.12 -24.79 -3.46
CA HIS A 4 8.57 -23.94 -2.40
C HIS A 4 7.07 -23.84 -2.53
N GLN A 5 6.36 -24.33 -1.53
CA GLN A 5 4.92 -24.36 -1.46
C GLN A 5 4.40 -23.24 -0.56
N LEU A 6 3.83 -22.21 -1.18
CA LEU A 6 3.22 -21.11 -0.44
C LEU A 6 1.93 -21.58 0.24
N THR A 7 1.85 -21.34 1.53
CA THR A 7 0.64 -21.47 2.33
C THR A 7 0.13 -20.07 2.66
N ILE A 8 -1.17 -19.85 2.51
CA ILE A 8 -1.81 -18.57 2.83
C ILE A 8 -3.04 -18.77 3.71
N TYR A 9 -3.28 -17.82 4.61
CA TYR A 9 -4.49 -17.82 5.43
C TYR A 9 -5.66 -17.33 4.59
N ASN A 10 -6.70 -18.16 4.48
CA ASN A 10 -7.91 -17.82 3.77
C ASN A 10 -8.98 -17.37 4.76
N THR A 11 -9.39 -16.11 4.70
CA THR A 11 -10.43 -15.56 5.59
C THR A 11 -11.74 -16.32 5.47
N LEU A 12 -12.07 -16.83 4.29
CA LEU A 12 -13.30 -17.57 4.05
C LEU A 12 -13.37 -18.87 4.86
N THR A 13 -12.27 -19.62 4.90
CA THR A 13 -12.18 -20.90 5.60
C THR A 13 -11.59 -20.78 7.00
N ARG A 14 -10.99 -19.64 7.32
CA ARG A 14 -10.35 -19.34 8.60
C ARG A 14 -9.21 -20.28 8.96
N ARG A 15 -8.47 -20.72 7.95
CA ARG A 15 -7.30 -21.58 8.11
C ARG A 15 -6.27 -21.30 7.03
N LYS A 16 -5.04 -21.73 7.30
CA LYS A 16 -3.97 -21.70 6.32
C LYS A 16 -4.21 -22.83 5.31
N GLU A 17 -4.08 -22.51 4.04
CA GLU A 17 -4.24 -23.43 2.93
C GLU A 17 -3.05 -23.36 2.00
N ILE A 18 -2.69 -24.50 1.42
CA ILE A 18 -1.69 -24.52 0.36
C ILE A 18 -2.27 -23.77 -0.85
N PHE A 19 -1.55 -22.76 -1.32
CA PHE A 19 -2.00 -22.00 -2.48
C PHE A 19 -1.91 -22.84 -3.75
N LYS A 20 -3.04 -22.99 -4.42
CA LYS A 20 -3.15 -23.68 -5.71
C LYS A 20 -3.89 -22.79 -6.69
N PRO A 21 -3.20 -22.25 -7.71
CA PRO A 21 -3.86 -21.41 -8.70
C PRO A 21 -4.84 -22.22 -9.55
N LEU A 22 -5.90 -21.55 -9.99
CA LEU A 22 -6.92 -22.16 -10.87
C LEU A 22 -6.34 -22.59 -12.21
N HIS A 23 -5.45 -21.79 -12.76
CA HIS A 23 -4.90 -21.94 -14.11
C HIS A 23 -3.37 -21.71 -14.11
N ALA A 24 -2.64 -22.56 -13.37
CA ALA A 24 -1.18 -22.44 -13.33
C ALA A 24 -0.56 -22.39 -14.74
N PRO A 25 0.43 -21.56 -15.00
CA PRO A 25 1.15 -20.69 -14.07
C PRO A 25 0.50 -19.32 -13.83
N HIS A 26 -0.71 -19.08 -14.34
CA HIS A 26 -1.42 -17.81 -14.22
C HIS A 26 -2.10 -17.66 -12.86
N VAL A 27 -1.99 -16.48 -12.27
CA VAL A 27 -2.65 -16.10 -11.02
C VAL A 27 -3.39 -14.79 -11.21
N GLY A 28 -4.67 -14.77 -10.88
CA GLY A 28 -5.48 -13.56 -10.82
C GLY A 28 -5.59 -13.05 -9.39
N MET A 29 -5.29 -11.76 -9.19
CA MET A 29 -5.29 -11.13 -7.88
C MET A 29 -5.96 -9.76 -7.96
N TYR A 30 -6.95 -9.53 -7.10
CA TYR A 30 -7.66 -8.26 -7.00
C TYR A 30 -7.53 -7.68 -5.59
N VAL A 31 -7.15 -6.42 -5.48
CA VAL A 31 -7.08 -5.71 -4.20
C VAL A 31 -7.87 -4.41 -4.30
N CYS A 32 -8.71 -4.15 -3.30
CA CYS A 32 -9.44 -2.89 -3.23
C CYS A 32 -8.48 -1.72 -3.10
N GLY A 33 -8.59 -0.76 -3.99
CA GLY A 33 -7.78 0.44 -4.02
C GLY A 33 -8.43 1.62 -3.31
N PRO A 34 -7.81 2.80 -3.38
CA PRO A 34 -8.26 3.97 -2.63
C PRO A 34 -9.45 4.67 -3.26
N THR A 35 -10.22 5.38 -2.43
CA THR A 35 -11.10 6.46 -2.88
C THR A 35 -10.30 7.75 -2.92
N VAL A 36 -10.20 8.35 -4.11
CA VAL A 36 -9.25 9.44 -4.38
C VAL A 36 -9.83 10.83 -4.11
N TYR A 37 -10.04 11.17 -2.85
CA TYR A 37 -10.55 12.47 -2.41
C TYR A 37 -9.63 13.20 -1.42
N GLY A 38 -8.52 12.62 -1.05
CA GLY A 38 -7.56 13.20 -0.12
C GLY A 38 -6.20 12.52 -0.24
N ASP A 39 -5.21 13.09 0.46
CA ASP A 39 -3.86 12.55 0.47
C ASP A 39 -3.83 11.13 1.05
N PRO A 40 -2.97 10.24 0.50
CA PRO A 40 -2.83 8.90 1.03
C PRO A 40 -2.25 8.93 2.45
N HIS A 41 -2.71 7.99 3.26
CA HIS A 41 -2.34 7.86 4.66
C HIS A 41 -1.87 6.43 4.99
N LEU A 42 -1.51 6.21 6.26
CA LEU A 42 -1.03 4.90 6.74
C LEU A 42 -2.02 3.76 6.46
N GLY A 43 -3.32 4.03 6.50
CA GLY A 43 -4.35 3.05 6.19
C GLY A 43 -4.33 2.57 4.74
N HIS A 44 -3.82 3.38 3.81
CA HIS A 44 -3.58 2.98 2.42
C HIS A 44 -2.24 2.23 2.26
N ALA A 45 -1.24 2.60 3.04
CA ALA A 45 0.10 2.02 2.93
C ALA A 45 0.12 0.55 3.32
N ARG A 46 -0.56 0.16 4.38
CA ARG A 46 -0.50 -1.21 4.88
C ARG A 46 -1.01 -2.25 3.89
N PRO A 47 -2.23 -2.14 3.33
CA PRO A 47 -2.66 -3.09 2.30
C PRO A 47 -1.78 -3.03 1.05
N ALA A 48 -1.36 -1.85 0.61
CA ALA A 48 -0.50 -1.72 -0.55
C ALA A 48 0.83 -2.46 -0.38
N ILE A 49 1.48 -2.31 0.77
CA ILE A 49 2.73 -3.02 1.09
C ILE A 49 2.50 -4.52 1.23
N THR A 50 1.45 -4.93 1.94
CA THR A 50 1.12 -6.35 2.14
C THR A 50 0.94 -7.08 0.81
N PHE A 51 0.13 -6.54 -0.08
CA PHE A 51 -0.14 -7.18 -1.37
C PHE A 51 0.97 -6.98 -2.39
N ASP A 52 1.83 -5.98 -2.20
CA ASP A 52 3.08 -5.87 -2.94
C ASP A 52 4.03 -7.03 -2.63
N ILE A 53 4.15 -7.42 -1.37
CA ILE A 53 4.94 -8.59 -0.96
C ILE A 53 4.38 -9.86 -1.62
N LEU A 54 3.08 -10.05 -1.59
CA LEU A 54 2.44 -11.20 -2.23
C LEU A 54 2.71 -11.22 -3.75
N PHE A 55 2.54 -10.07 -4.40
CA PHE A 55 2.80 -9.93 -5.83
C PHE A 55 4.25 -10.27 -6.19
N ARG A 56 5.20 -9.72 -5.45
CA ARG A 56 6.64 -9.98 -5.64
C ARG A 56 6.99 -11.45 -5.43
N TYR A 57 6.46 -12.05 -4.37
CA TYR A 57 6.76 -13.43 -4.03
C TYR A 57 6.15 -14.43 -5.03
N LEU A 58 4.89 -14.21 -5.44
CA LEU A 58 4.27 -15.03 -6.48
C LEU A 58 5.05 -14.98 -7.80
N LYS A 59 5.49 -13.81 -8.20
CA LYS A 59 6.33 -13.65 -9.39
C LYS A 59 7.65 -14.39 -9.26
N HIS A 60 8.28 -14.30 -8.09
CA HIS A 60 9.51 -15.03 -7.80
C HIS A 60 9.32 -16.55 -7.88
N LEU A 61 8.18 -17.06 -7.40
CA LEU A 61 7.87 -18.49 -7.49
C LEU A 61 7.58 -18.97 -8.92
N GLY A 62 7.56 -18.07 -9.90
CA GLY A 62 7.36 -18.39 -11.31
C GLY A 62 5.96 -18.22 -11.82
N TYR A 63 5.04 -17.70 -11.00
CA TYR A 63 3.68 -17.42 -11.45
C TYR A 63 3.61 -16.18 -12.32
N LYS A 64 2.71 -16.18 -13.29
CA LYS A 64 2.35 -15.03 -14.12
C LYS A 64 1.13 -14.36 -13.49
N VAL A 65 1.38 -13.28 -12.76
CA VAL A 65 0.35 -12.62 -11.96
C VAL A 65 -0.28 -11.47 -12.73
N ARG A 66 -1.61 -11.48 -12.82
CA ARG A 66 -2.39 -10.30 -13.20
C ARG A 66 -2.94 -9.68 -11.94
N TYR A 67 -2.35 -8.58 -11.54
CA TYR A 67 -2.72 -7.83 -10.34
C TYR A 67 -3.59 -6.64 -10.71
N VAL A 68 -4.84 -6.64 -10.24
CA VAL A 68 -5.81 -5.56 -10.44
C VAL A 68 -6.01 -4.85 -9.11
N ARG A 69 -5.82 -3.53 -9.09
CA ARG A 69 -6.13 -2.68 -7.95
C ARG A 69 -6.87 -1.46 -8.46
N ASN A 70 -8.13 -1.30 -8.03
CA ASN A 70 -9.00 -0.27 -8.58
C ASN A 70 -8.75 1.11 -7.96
N ILE A 71 -9.27 2.13 -8.65
CA ILE A 71 -9.43 3.50 -8.14
C ILE A 71 -10.92 3.76 -8.01
N THR A 72 -11.37 4.10 -6.81
CA THR A 72 -12.74 4.52 -6.56
C THR A 72 -12.83 6.03 -6.75
N ASP A 73 -13.41 6.44 -7.87
CA ASP A 73 -13.56 7.83 -8.27
C ASP A 73 -15.04 8.29 -8.34
N VAL A 74 -15.97 7.42 -7.96
CA VAL A 74 -17.41 7.71 -7.91
C VAL A 74 -18.12 6.72 -6.99
N GLY A 75 -19.25 7.12 -6.44
CA GLY A 75 -20.19 6.22 -5.74
C GLY A 75 -19.88 5.94 -4.28
N HIS A 76 -18.74 6.40 -3.74
CA HIS A 76 -18.42 6.25 -2.33
C HIS A 76 -18.95 7.47 -1.57
N LEU A 77 -20.12 7.32 -0.94
CA LEU A 77 -20.81 8.39 -0.25
C LEU A 77 -20.31 8.60 1.18
N GLU A 78 -20.68 9.75 1.77
CA GLU A 78 -20.35 10.08 3.15
C GLU A 78 -20.83 8.98 4.12
N HIS A 79 -20.04 8.71 5.15
CA HIS A 79 -20.34 7.73 6.19
C HIS A 79 -20.57 6.30 5.67
N ASP A 80 -20.09 5.99 4.45
CA ASP A 80 -20.33 4.73 3.76
C ASP A 80 -21.81 4.37 3.61
N ALA A 81 -22.66 5.41 3.52
CA ALA A 81 -24.11 5.31 3.41
C ALA A 81 -24.58 5.22 1.95
N ASP A 82 -25.90 4.98 1.76
CA ASP A 82 -26.55 4.98 0.45
C ASP A 82 -27.18 6.34 0.09
N GLU A 83 -27.04 7.32 0.96
CA GLU A 83 -27.48 8.72 0.75
C GLU A 83 -26.34 9.67 1.10
N GLY A 84 -26.55 10.94 0.78
CA GLY A 84 -25.58 11.98 1.03
C GLY A 84 -24.71 12.28 -0.16
N GLU A 85 -23.72 13.12 0.04
CA GLU A 85 -22.83 13.59 -1.00
C GLU A 85 -21.71 12.58 -1.26
N ASP A 86 -21.36 12.35 -2.54
CA ASP A 86 -20.17 11.60 -2.92
C ASP A 86 -18.93 12.27 -2.33
N LYS A 87 -17.99 11.47 -1.77
CA LYS A 87 -16.79 11.97 -1.11
C LYS A 87 -15.93 12.85 -2.01
N ILE A 88 -15.81 12.48 -3.30
CA ILE A 88 -15.05 13.24 -4.28
C ILE A 88 -15.79 14.51 -4.67
N ALA A 89 -17.10 14.44 -4.88
CA ALA A 89 -17.93 15.59 -5.20
C ALA A 89 -17.94 16.62 -4.06
N LYS A 90 -18.01 16.18 -2.81
CA LYS A 90 -17.89 17.04 -1.63
C LYS A 90 -16.56 17.79 -1.59
N LYS A 91 -15.46 17.08 -1.80
CA LYS A 91 -14.12 17.67 -1.83
C LYS A 91 -14.00 18.69 -2.96
N ALA A 92 -14.51 18.37 -4.15
CA ALA A 92 -14.53 19.26 -5.30
C ALA A 92 -15.33 20.56 -5.01
N ARG A 93 -16.50 20.43 -4.39
CA ARG A 93 -17.33 21.57 -4.01
C ARG A 93 -16.62 22.47 -2.99
N LEU A 94 -16.00 21.86 -1.98
CA LEU A 94 -15.29 22.61 -0.93
C LEU A 94 -14.05 23.32 -1.46
N GLU A 95 -13.39 22.77 -2.47
CA GLU A 95 -12.19 23.34 -3.09
C GLU A 95 -12.48 24.09 -4.40
N GLN A 96 -13.76 24.19 -4.81
CA GLN A 96 -14.22 24.84 -6.04
C GLN A 96 -13.60 24.23 -7.31
N LEU A 97 -13.56 22.89 -7.37
CA LEU A 97 -13.00 22.11 -8.47
C LEU A 97 -14.06 21.22 -9.10
N GLU A 98 -13.76 20.69 -10.29
CA GLU A 98 -14.55 19.60 -10.85
C GLU A 98 -14.21 18.28 -10.15
N PRO A 99 -15.18 17.36 -9.96
CA PRO A 99 -14.91 16.08 -9.33
C PRO A 99 -13.76 15.30 -9.97
N MET A 100 -13.66 15.31 -11.31
CA MET A 100 -12.58 14.59 -12.00
C MET A 100 -11.21 15.26 -11.82
N GLU A 101 -11.14 16.58 -11.59
CA GLU A 101 -9.89 17.23 -11.19
C GLU A 101 -9.41 16.72 -9.83
N VAL A 102 -10.33 16.61 -8.86
CA VAL A 102 -10.02 16.07 -7.54
C VAL A 102 -9.52 14.63 -7.65
N ALA A 103 -10.26 13.78 -8.35
CA ALA A 103 -9.91 12.38 -8.53
C ALA A 103 -8.52 12.21 -9.17
N GLN A 104 -8.23 12.96 -10.22
CA GLN A 104 -6.93 12.89 -10.91
C GLN A 104 -5.79 13.40 -10.03
N TYR A 105 -5.99 14.53 -9.34
CA TYR A 105 -4.98 15.11 -8.46
C TYR A 105 -4.58 14.13 -7.35
N TYR A 106 -5.56 13.56 -6.64
CA TYR A 106 -5.28 12.64 -5.53
C TYR A 106 -4.86 11.24 -5.99
N ALA A 107 -5.29 10.78 -7.16
CA ALA A 107 -4.75 9.57 -7.77
C ALA A 107 -3.25 9.70 -8.05
N ASN A 108 -2.81 10.85 -8.59
CA ASN A 108 -1.40 11.12 -8.82
C ASN A 108 -0.61 11.16 -7.51
N ARG A 109 -1.15 11.79 -6.47
CA ARG A 109 -0.51 11.84 -5.16
C ARG A 109 -0.43 10.46 -4.51
N TYR A 110 -1.44 9.64 -4.70
CA TYR A 110 -1.42 8.23 -4.27
C TYR A 110 -0.30 7.47 -4.98
N HIS A 111 -0.17 7.60 -6.29
CA HIS A 111 0.89 6.95 -7.06
C HIS A 111 2.29 7.40 -6.60
N GLU A 112 2.49 8.68 -6.38
CA GLU A 112 3.77 9.23 -5.89
C GLU A 112 4.15 8.61 -4.54
N ALA A 113 3.19 8.53 -3.61
CA ALA A 113 3.42 7.94 -2.29
C ALA A 113 3.71 6.44 -2.37
N MET A 114 2.97 5.70 -3.18
CA MET A 114 3.19 4.26 -3.37
C MET A 114 4.53 3.97 -4.04
N ASP A 115 4.91 4.75 -5.05
CA ASP A 115 6.23 4.65 -5.68
C ASP A 115 7.36 4.91 -4.67
N ALA A 116 7.20 5.92 -3.82
CA ALA A 116 8.16 6.23 -2.75
C ALA A 116 8.31 5.06 -1.76
N LEU A 117 7.21 4.38 -1.44
CA LEU A 117 7.20 3.18 -0.59
C LEU A 117 7.74 1.92 -1.30
N GLY A 118 8.11 2.01 -2.57
CA GLY A 118 8.60 0.87 -3.35
C GLY A 118 7.51 -0.13 -3.74
N VAL A 119 6.24 0.26 -3.64
CA VAL A 119 5.12 -0.58 -4.06
C VAL A 119 5.09 -0.65 -5.59
N LEU A 120 5.14 -1.86 -6.14
CA LEU A 120 5.08 -2.05 -7.58
C LEU A 120 3.69 -1.66 -8.11
N ARG A 121 3.69 -1.08 -9.31
CA ARG A 121 2.43 -0.77 -9.98
C ARG A 121 1.66 -2.06 -10.26
N PRO A 122 0.33 -2.08 -10.06
CA PRO A 122 -0.46 -3.24 -10.46
C PRO A 122 -0.44 -3.41 -11.99
N SER A 123 -0.82 -4.59 -12.45
CA SER A 123 -0.93 -4.87 -13.90
C SER A 123 -2.00 -4.00 -14.54
N ILE A 124 -3.13 -3.81 -13.86
CA ILE A 124 -4.27 -3.01 -14.30
C ILE A 124 -4.78 -2.22 -13.10
N GLU A 125 -5.04 -0.92 -13.33
CA GLU A 125 -5.61 -0.04 -12.31
C GLU A 125 -6.89 0.60 -12.84
N PRO A 126 -8.03 -0.12 -12.80
CA PRO A 126 -9.26 0.37 -13.38
C PRO A 126 -9.94 1.40 -12.50
N GLN A 127 -10.59 2.37 -13.13
CA GLN A 127 -11.40 3.38 -12.45
C GLN A 127 -12.87 2.98 -12.46
N ALA A 128 -13.56 3.19 -11.36
CA ALA A 128 -15.01 2.91 -11.26
C ALA A 128 -15.81 3.68 -12.31
N SER A 129 -15.49 4.96 -12.54
CA SER A 129 -16.15 5.79 -13.55
C SER A 129 -15.93 5.32 -14.99
N GLY A 130 -14.87 4.57 -15.24
CA GLY A 130 -14.57 3.97 -16.54
C GLY A 130 -15.28 2.64 -16.79
N HIS A 131 -16.03 2.13 -15.82
CA HIS A 131 -16.65 0.80 -15.86
C HIS A 131 -18.15 0.85 -15.50
N ILE A 132 -18.81 1.92 -15.87
CA ILE A 132 -20.25 2.10 -15.62
C ILE A 132 -21.09 1.05 -16.36
N ILE A 133 -20.75 0.76 -17.60
CA ILE A 133 -21.45 -0.25 -18.41
C ILE A 133 -21.39 -1.63 -17.74
N GLU A 134 -20.21 -2.04 -17.30
CA GLU A 134 -20.00 -3.33 -16.63
C GLU A 134 -20.78 -3.42 -15.33
N GLN A 135 -20.87 -2.33 -14.58
CA GLN A 135 -21.63 -2.27 -13.34
C GLN A 135 -23.13 -2.34 -13.62
N ILE A 136 -23.63 -1.63 -14.62
CA ILE A 136 -25.05 -1.71 -15.04
C ILE A 136 -25.39 -3.15 -15.47
N GLU A 137 -24.54 -3.80 -16.24
CA GLU A 137 -24.79 -5.17 -16.68
C GLU A 137 -24.83 -6.16 -15.50
N LEU A 138 -23.97 -5.99 -14.50
CA LEU A 138 -24.01 -6.77 -13.28
C LEU A 138 -25.33 -6.59 -12.53
N VAL A 139 -25.79 -5.36 -12.38
CA VAL A 139 -27.07 -5.05 -11.72
C VAL A 139 -28.23 -5.68 -12.45
N LYS A 140 -28.25 -5.63 -13.80
CA LYS A 140 -29.27 -6.30 -14.62
C LYS A 140 -29.33 -7.81 -14.35
N GLU A 141 -28.18 -8.47 -14.24
CA GLU A 141 -28.12 -9.91 -13.95
C GLU A 141 -28.70 -10.22 -12.58
N ILE A 142 -28.37 -9.44 -11.56
CA ILE A 142 -28.87 -9.60 -10.19
C ILE A 142 -30.40 -9.40 -10.16
N LEU A 143 -30.90 -8.37 -10.84
CA LEU A 143 -32.34 -8.13 -10.99
C LEU A 143 -33.04 -9.30 -11.68
N LYS A 144 -32.48 -9.79 -12.79
CA LYS A 144 -33.05 -10.91 -13.54
C LYS A 144 -33.16 -12.15 -12.68
N ASN A 145 -32.19 -12.41 -11.84
CA ASN A 145 -32.15 -13.56 -10.96
C ASN A 145 -32.99 -13.38 -9.70
N GLY A 146 -33.58 -12.20 -9.52
CA GLY A 146 -34.56 -11.91 -8.47
C GLY A 146 -33.99 -11.49 -7.13
N TYR A 147 -32.72 -11.12 -7.04
CA TYR A 147 -32.06 -10.72 -5.80
C TYR A 147 -31.90 -9.20 -5.65
N ALA A 148 -32.56 -8.45 -6.50
CA ALA A 148 -32.58 -6.97 -6.43
C ALA A 148 -33.96 -6.46 -6.78
N TYR A 149 -34.23 -5.20 -6.42
CA TYR A 149 -35.49 -4.51 -6.71
C TYR A 149 -35.26 -3.02 -6.95
N GLU A 150 -36.15 -2.44 -7.76
CA GLU A 150 -36.16 -0.98 -7.98
C GLU A 150 -36.96 -0.30 -6.88
N SER A 151 -36.49 0.85 -6.44
CA SER A 151 -37.20 1.73 -5.48
C SER A 151 -36.81 3.19 -5.73
N LYS A 152 -37.79 4.02 -6.11
CA LYS A 152 -37.59 5.46 -6.32
C LYS A 152 -36.43 5.83 -7.25
N GLY A 153 -36.22 5.07 -8.33
CA GLY A 153 -35.17 5.29 -9.30
C GLY A 153 -33.80 4.72 -8.90
N SER A 154 -33.70 4.06 -7.75
CA SER A 154 -32.54 3.32 -7.29
C SER A 154 -32.77 1.82 -7.41
N VAL A 155 -31.69 1.03 -7.37
CA VAL A 155 -31.76 -0.43 -7.33
C VAL A 155 -31.03 -0.92 -6.09
N TYR A 156 -31.69 -1.72 -5.30
CA TYR A 156 -31.14 -2.28 -4.05
C TYR A 156 -31.03 -3.81 -4.13
N PHE A 157 -29.98 -4.33 -3.52
CA PHE A 157 -29.81 -5.76 -3.32
C PHE A 157 -30.73 -6.23 -2.19
N ASP A 158 -31.50 -7.29 -2.44
CA ASP A 158 -32.43 -7.89 -1.48
C ASP A 158 -31.70 -8.92 -0.62
N VAL A 159 -31.17 -8.48 0.50
CA VAL A 159 -30.36 -9.31 1.39
C VAL A 159 -31.19 -10.44 2.04
N ALA A 160 -32.43 -10.15 2.43
CA ALA A 160 -33.30 -11.13 3.08
C ALA A 160 -33.60 -12.31 2.14
N LYS A 161 -33.95 -12.03 0.87
CA LYS A 161 -34.18 -13.06 -0.13
C LYS A 161 -32.92 -13.86 -0.43
N TYR A 162 -31.78 -13.17 -0.61
CA TYR A 162 -30.51 -13.80 -0.81
C TYR A 162 -30.16 -14.75 0.36
N ASN A 163 -30.35 -14.28 1.59
CA ASN A 163 -30.06 -15.09 2.79
C ASN A 163 -30.99 -16.31 2.93
N HIS A 164 -32.23 -16.22 2.42
CA HIS A 164 -33.15 -17.37 2.38
C HIS A 164 -32.62 -18.48 1.46
N ASP A 165 -32.08 -18.13 0.30
CA ASP A 165 -31.61 -19.06 -0.73
C ASP A 165 -30.14 -19.45 -0.56
N HIS A 166 -29.35 -18.60 0.04
CA HIS A 166 -27.92 -18.72 0.24
C HIS A 166 -27.56 -18.34 1.69
N HIS A 167 -26.31 -18.05 1.96
CA HIS A 167 -25.89 -17.60 3.29
C HIS A 167 -25.21 -16.23 3.23
N TYR A 168 -25.90 -15.18 3.67
CA TYR A 168 -25.31 -13.87 3.84
C TYR A 168 -24.57 -13.80 5.16
N GLY A 169 -23.28 -13.50 5.12
CA GLY A 169 -22.40 -13.53 6.28
C GLY A 169 -21.35 -14.65 6.24
N LYS A 170 -21.24 -15.34 5.11
CA LYS A 170 -20.31 -16.45 4.90
C LYS A 170 -18.84 -16.05 5.17
N LEU A 171 -18.43 -14.85 4.76
CA LEU A 171 -17.07 -14.36 4.95
C LEU A 171 -16.85 -13.80 6.35
N SER A 172 -17.76 -12.95 6.82
CA SER A 172 -17.65 -12.25 8.10
C SER A 172 -17.98 -13.13 9.31
N GLY A 173 -18.69 -14.23 9.08
CA GLY A 173 -19.22 -15.09 10.14
C GLY A 173 -20.43 -14.51 10.86
N ARG A 174 -21.01 -13.42 10.36
CA ARG A 174 -22.23 -12.81 10.91
C ARG A 174 -23.46 -13.51 10.37
N ASN A 175 -24.52 -13.58 11.16
CA ASN A 175 -25.83 -13.97 10.67
C ASN A 175 -26.67 -12.72 10.36
N LEU A 176 -27.79 -12.89 9.65
CA LEU A 176 -28.62 -11.74 9.25
C LEU A 176 -29.19 -10.97 10.45
N ASP A 177 -29.54 -11.65 11.54
CA ASP A 177 -30.03 -10.98 12.74
C ASP A 177 -28.96 -10.10 13.39
N ASP A 178 -27.72 -10.57 13.45
CA ASP A 178 -26.58 -9.76 13.91
C ASP A 178 -26.36 -8.54 13.00
N VAL A 179 -26.49 -8.70 11.68
CA VAL A 179 -26.38 -7.63 10.70
C VAL A 179 -27.48 -6.59 10.94
N LEU A 180 -28.72 -7.01 11.12
CA LEU A 180 -29.85 -6.12 11.38
C LEU A 180 -29.68 -5.34 12.69
N ASN A 181 -29.18 -6.00 13.74
CA ASN A 181 -28.94 -5.36 15.04
C ASN A 181 -27.80 -4.35 15.02
N THR A 182 -26.83 -4.52 14.11
CA THR A 182 -25.64 -3.64 13.99
C THR A 182 -25.77 -2.61 12.88
N THR A 183 -26.78 -2.72 12.00
CA THR A 183 -27.03 -1.75 10.93
C THR A 183 -27.50 -0.45 11.55
N ARG A 184 -26.74 0.64 11.28
CA ARG A 184 -27.09 1.99 11.72
C ARG A 184 -28.28 2.50 10.95
N GLU A 185 -29.07 3.39 11.57
CA GLU A 185 -29.98 4.22 10.80
C GLU A 185 -29.16 5.16 9.92
N LEU A 186 -29.19 4.91 8.63
CA LEU A 186 -28.48 5.69 7.62
C LEU A 186 -29.52 6.36 6.70
N ASP A 187 -29.10 7.43 6.06
CA ASP A 187 -29.91 8.10 5.05
C ASP A 187 -30.27 7.14 3.92
N GLY A 188 -31.46 7.25 3.36
CA GLY A 188 -31.95 6.41 2.28
C GLY A 188 -32.58 5.09 2.69
N GLN A 189 -32.71 4.81 3.99
CA GLN A 189 -33.30 3.56 4.47
C GLN A 189 -34.81 3.47 4.26
N ASP A 190 -35.51 4.60 4.08
CA ASP A 190 -36.92 4.64 3.76
C ASP A 190 -37.27 4.07 2.37
N GLU A 191 -36.28 4.00 1.46
CA GLU A 191 -36.41 3.39 0.13
C GLU A 191 -36.21 1.87 0.17
N LYS A 192 -35.65 1.34 1.24
CA LYS A 192 -35.29 -0.05 1.39
C LYS A 192 -36.41 -0.89 1.99
N ARG A 193 -36.51 -2.14 1.54
CA ARG A 193 -37.39 -3.14 2.17
C ARG A 193 -36.88 -3.65 3.49
N ASN A 194 -35.52 -3.62 3.65
CA ASN A 194 -34.81 -4.12 4.82
C ASN A 194 -33.56 -3.26 5.05
N PRO A 195 -33.25 -2.89 6.30
CA PRO A 195 -32.07 -2.07 6.60
C PRO A 195 -30.73 -2.66 6.13
N ALA A 196 -30.63 -3.99 5.99
CA ALA A 196 -29.43 -4.64 5.48
C ALA A 196 -29.25 -4.55 3.97
N ASP A 197 -30.30 -4.18 3.23
CA ASP A 197 -30.19 -4.01 1.78
C ASP A 197 -29.20 -2.91 1.44
N PHE A 198 -28.50 -3.09 0.31
CA PHE A 198 -27.49 -2.12 -0.10
C PHE A 198 -27.70 -1.68 -1.55
N ALA A 199 -27.31 -0.46 -1.85
CA ALA A 199 -27.50 0.12 -3.17
C ALA A 199 -26.58 -0.55 -4.20
N LEU A 200 -27.15 -0.94 -5.33
CA LEU A 200 -26.44 -1.37 -6.54
C LEU A 200 -26.37 -0.23 -7.57
N TRP A 201 -27.45 0.52 -7.67
CA TRP A 201 -27.55 1.75 -8.47
C TRP A 201 -28.33 2.78 -7.69
N LYS A 202 -27.75 3.98 -7.56
CA LYS A 202 -28.35 5.05 -6.78
C LYS A 202 -28.88 6.14 -7.70
N ASN A 203 -30.13 6.57 -7.48
CA ASN A 203 -30.72 7.68 -8.18
C ASN A 203 -29.95 8.97 -7.90
N ALA A 204 -29.55 9.69 -8.95
CA ALA A 204 -28.83 10.95 -8.82
C ALA A 204 -29.75 12.06 -8.37
N GLN A 205 -29.35 12.79 -7.32
CA GLN A 205 -29.97 14.03 -6.90
C GLN A 205 -29.42 15.21 -7.72
N PRO A 206 -30.09 16.38 -7.74
CA PRO A 206 -29.60 17.54 -8.53
C PRO A 206 -28.15 17.95 -8.20
N GLU A 207 -27.68 17.74 -6.97
CA GLU A 207 -26.32 18.05 -6.54
C GLU A 207 -25.27 17.05 -7.04
N HIS A 208 -25.66 15.87 -7.51
CA HIS A 208 -24.74 14.87 -8.03
C HIS A 208 -24.34 15.20 -9.46
N ILE A 209 -23.13 15.73 -9.63
CA ILE A 209 -22.56 16.07 -10.94
C ILE A 209 -22.17 14.80 -11.70
N MET A 210 -21.54 13.83 -11.02
CA MET A 210 -21.18 12.55 -11.61
C MET A 210 -22.39 11.62 -11.63
N ARG A 211 -23.02 11.51 -12.78
CA ARG A 211 -24.19 10.68 -13.01
C ARG A 211 -24.23 10.21 -14.46
N TRP A 212 -24.82 9.06 -14.66
CA TRP A 212 -24.91 8.41 -15.97
C TRP A 212 -26.31 7.92 -16.24
N PRO A 213 -26.72 7.90 -17.51
CA PRO A 213 -27.96 7.25 -17.89
C PRO A 213 -27.94 5.75 -17.60
N SER A 214 -29.07 5.21 -17.22
CA SER A 214 -29.24 3.78 -16.99
C SER A 214 -30.69 3.37 -17.31
N PRO A 215 -31.00 2.06 -17.33
CA PRO A 215 -32.38 1.59 -17.49
C PRO A 215 -33.33 2.09 -16.38
N TRP A 216 -32.77 2.52 -15.25
CA TRP A 216 -33.54 2.96 -14.06
C TRP A 216 -33.60 4.48 -13.92
N GLY A 217 -32.91 5.20 -14.79
CA GLY A 217 -32.78 6.65 -14.80
C GLY A 217 -31.36 7.12 -14.58
N ASN A 218 -31.17 8.42 -14.48
CA ASN A 218 -29.86 9.00 -14.21
C ASN A 218 -29.42 8.69 -12.78
N GLY A 219 -28.22 8.18 -12.65
CA GLY A 219 -27.68 7.77 -11.36
C GLY A 219 -26.22 7.41 -11.41
N PHE A 220 -25.79 6.70 -10.40
CA PHE A 220 -24.41 6.22 -10.27
C PHE A 220 -24.40 4.85 -9.57
N PRO A 221 -23.35 4.04 -9.77
CA PRO A 221 -23.29 2.74 -9.12
C PRO A 221 -23.09 2.86 -7.62
N GLY A 222 -23.63 1.90 -6.87
CA GLY A 222 -23.30 1.72 -5.45
C GLY A 222 -21.84 1.30 -5.27
N TRP A 223 -21.24 1.70 -4.16
CA TRP A 223 -19.82 1.44 -3.90
C TRP A 223 -19.44 -0.04 -3.94
N HIS A 224 -20.34 -0.92 -3.46
CA HIS A 224 -20.06 -2.36 -3.38
C HIS A 224 -20.09 -3.06 -4.75
N CYS A 225 -20.59 -2.40 -5.79
CA CYS A 225 -20.76 -2.99 -7.12
C CYS A 225 -19.45 -2.98 -7.94
N GLU A 226 -18.59 -2.00 -7.76
CA GLU A 226 -17.45 -1.74 -8.63
C GLU A 226 -16.42 -2.87 -8.64
N CYS A 227 -16.03 -3.37 -7.47
CA CYS A 227 -15.01 -4.42 -7.37
C CYS A 227 -15.47 -5.73 -7.98
N THR A 228 -16.74 -6.08 -7.79
CA THR A 228 -17.33 -7.28 -8.41
C THR A 228 -17.30 -7.17 -9.94
N ALA A 229 -17.77 -6.05 -10.48
CA ALA A 229 -17.82 -5.82 -11.93
C ALA A 229 -16.43 -5.76 -12.56
N MET A 230 -15.51 -5.00 -11.96
CA MET A 230 -14.15 -4.85 -12.50
C MET A 230 -13.31 -6.10 -12.31
N GLY A 231 -13.48 -6.82 -11.20
CA GLY A 231 -12.83 -8.11 -10.97
C GLY A 231 -13.23 -9.14 -12.03
N ARG A 232 -14.53 -9.25 -12.31
CA ARG A 232 -15.02 -10.15 -13.37
C ARG A 232 -14.48 -9.78 -14.74
N LYS A 233 -14.46 -8.49 -15.07
CA LYS A 233 -14.00 -8.02 -16.37
C LYS A 233 -12.56 -8.41 -16.64
N TYR A 234 -11.67 -8.23 -15.69
CA TYR A 234 -10.23 -8.37 -15.91
C TYR A 234 -9.67 -9.73 -15.48
N LEU A 235 -10.32 -10.40 -14.55
CA LEU A 235 -9.85 -11.67 -13.99
C LEU A 235 -10.77 -12.86 -14.31
N GLY A 236 -11.96 -12.60 -14.86
CA GLY A 236 -12.92 -13.64 -15.24
C GLY A 236 -13.92 -13.96 -14.13
N GLU A 237 -14.78 -14.93 -14.39
CA GLU A 237 -15.84 -15.35 -13.47
C GLU A 237 -15.30 -16.03 -12.21
N HIS A 238 -14.08 -16.57 -12.28
CA HIS A 238 -13.37 -17.18 -11.15
C HIS A 238 -11.91 -16.76 -11.19
N PHE A 239 -11.39 -16.30 -10.07
CA PHE A 239 -9.98 -15.95 -9.94
C PHE A 239 -9.45 -16.30 -8.55
N ASP A 240 -8.14 -16.19 -8.37
CA ASP A 240 -7.47 -16.82 -7.25
C ASP A 240 -7.60 -16.05 -5.95
N ILE A 241 -7.16 -14.80 -5.92
CA ILE A 241 -6.97 -14.04 -4.68
C ILE A 241 -7.71 -12.71 -4.73
N HIS A 242 -8.47 -12.41 -3.68
CA HIS A 242 -9.01 -11.07 -3.43
C HIS A 242 -8.62 -10.63 -2.03
N GLY A 243 -8.20 -9.38 -1.91
CA GLY A 243 -7.73 -8.87 -0.63
C GLY A 243 -8.02 -7.40 -0.39
N GLY A 244 -7.71 -7.00 0.83
CA GLY A 244 -7.84 -5.65 1.32
C GLY A 244 -7.68 -5.60 2.82
N GLY A 245 -7.98 -4.47 3.45
CA GLY A 245 -7.99 -4.35 4.89
C GLY A 245 -9.14 -5.13 5.55
N MET A 246 -8.96 -5.52 6.79
CA MET A 246 -9.98 -6.24 7.57
C MET A 246 -11.29 -5.46 7.72
N ASP A 247 -11.23 -4.14 7.67
CA ASP A 247 -12.40 -3.27 7.69
C ASP A 247 -13.33 -3.50 6.50
N LEU A 248 -12.81 -4.04 5.39
CA LEU A 248 -13.57 -4.36 4.19
C LEU A 248 -14.29 -5.72 4.25
N ILE A 249 -13.95 -6.58 5.20
CA ILE A 249 -14.60 -7.90 5.32
C ILE A 249 -16.12 -7.74 5.36
N PHE A 250 -16.60 -6.80 6.18
CA PHE A 250 -18.00 -6.47 6.27
C PHE A 250 -18.18 -4.95 6.33
N PRO A 251 -19.07 -4.35 5.53
CA PRO A 251 -19.97 -5.04 4.57
C PRO A 251 -19.40 -5.26 3.17
N HIS A 252 -18.32 -4.59 2.77
CA HIS A 252 -17.90 -4.47 1.37
C HIS A 252 -17.63 -5.83 0.70
N HIS A 253 -16.76 -6.66 1.25
CA HIS A 253 -16.41 -7.97 0.67
C HIS A 253 -17.53 -8.97 0.81
N GLU A 254 -18.30 -8.92 1.90
CA GLU A 254 -19.51 -9.74 2.05
C GLU A 254 -20.52 -9.41 0.97
N CYS A 255 -20.71 -8.13 0.64
CA CYS A 255 -21.56 -7.68 -0.45
C CYS A 255 -21.05 -8.14 -1.82
N GLU A 256 -19.74 -8.22 -2.01
CA GLU A 256 -19.16 -8.73 -3.26
C GLU A 256 -19.46 -10.22 -3.45
N ILE A 257 -19.35 -11.03 -2.40
CA ILE A 257 -19.74 -12.44 -2.46
C ILE A 257 -21.21 -12.56 -2.82
N ALA A 258 -22.07 -11.79 -2.15
CA ALA A 258 -23.51 -11.81 -2.43
C ALA A 258 -23.82 -11.44 -3.88
N GLN A 259 -23.17 -10.40 -4.41
CA GLN A 259 -23.36 -9.99 -5.81
C GLN A 259 -22.86 -11.05 -6.79
N SER A 260 -21.74 -11.68 -6.50
CA SER A 260 -21.20 -12.76 -7.32
C SER A 260 -22.16 -13.95 -7.38
N VAL A 261 -22.59 -14.43 -6.23
CA VAL A 261 -23.51 -15.58 -6.15
C VAL A 261 -24.87 -15.24 -6.77
N ALA A 262 -25.41 -14.04 -6.51
CA ALA A 262 -26.69 -13.61 -7.06
C ALA A 262 -26.66 -13.44 -8.59
N SER A 263 -25.51 -13.09 -9.16
CA SER A 263 -25.38 -12.88 -10.61
C SER A 263 -24.99 -14.14 -11.38
N GLN A 264 -24.03 -14.92 -10.90
CA GLN A 264 -23.47 -16.07 -11.62
C GLN A 264 -23.66 -17.42 -10.93
N GLY A 265 -24.20 -17.45 -9.73
CA GLY A 265 -24.51 -18.67 -9.01
C GLY A 265 -23.45 -19.17 -8.03
N ASP A 266 -22.25 -18.61 -8.06
CA ASP A 266 -21.15 -19.00 -7.19
C ASP A 266 -20.22 -17.81 -6.87
N ASP A 267 -19.31 -18.01 -5.91
CA ASP A 267 -18.29 -17.01 -5.57
C ASP A 267 -17.18 -17.02 -6.63
N MET A 268 -16.75 -15.81 -7.02
CA MET A 268 -15.66 -15.61 -7.97
C MET A 268 -14.29 -15.92 -7.35
N VAL A 269 -14.14 -15.79 -6.04
CA VAL A 269 -12.85 -15.73 -5.35
C VAL A 269 -12.58 -17.02 -4.59
N HIS A 270 -11.38 -17.58 -4.78
CA HIS A 270 -10.96 -18.79 -4.07
C HIS A 270 -10.28 -18.50 -2.73
N TYR A 271 -9.45 -17.44 -2.67
CA TYR A 271 -8.70 -17.07 -1.46
C TYR A 271 -8.97 -15.63 -1.10
N TRP A 272 -9.57 -15.42 0.06
CA TRP A 272 -9.77 -14.10 0.64
C TRP A 272 -8.68 -13.80 1.64
N MET A 273 -7.93 -12.72 1.42
CA MET A 273 -6.83 -12.32 2.28
C MET A 273 -7.05 -10.92 2.83
N HIS A 274 -6.80 -10.74 4.13
CA HIS A 274 -7.02 -9.46 4.78
C HIS A 274 -5.85 -9.08 5.69
N ASN A 275 -5.33 -7.86 5.50
CA ASN A 275 -4.38 -7.28 6.44
C ASN A 275 -5.11 -6.67 7.62
N ASN A 276 -4.49 -6.79 8.81
CA ASN A 276 -5.07 -6.26 10.03
C ASN A 276 -4.95 -4.73 10.10
N MET A 277 -5.61 -4.17 11.10
CA MET A 277 -5.69 -2.73 11.34
C MET A 277 -4.38 -2.17 11.89
N LEU A 278 -4.24 -0.85 11.80
CA LEU A 278 -3.15 -0.13 12.42
C LEU A 278 -3.68 0.81 13.51
N THR A 279 -2.81 1.12 14.46
CA THR A 279 -3.06 2.12 15.50
C THR A 279 -1.92 3.14 15.50
N VAL A 280 -2.16 4.29 16.11
CA VAL A 280 -1.16 5.33 16.33
C VAL A 280 -1.09 5.60 17.83
N ASN A 281 0.06 5.33 18.44
CA ASN A 281 0.27 5.42 19.89
C ASN A 281 -0.82 4.65 20.68
N GLY A 282 -1.14 3.43 20.23
CA GLY A 282 -2.12 2.55 20.85
C GLY A 282 -3.57 2.89 20.58
N GLN A 283 -3.85 3.93 19.81
CA GLN A 283 -5.20 4.40 19.54
C GLN A 283 -5.54 4.25 18.05
N LYS A 284 -6.81 3.94 17.75
CA LYS A 284 -7.31 3.93 16.37
C LYS A 284 -7.01 5.26 15.69
N MET A 285 -6.53 5.21 14.45
CA MET A 285 -6.31 6.41 13.65
C MET A 285 -7.64 7.02 13.21
N GLY A 286 -7.83 8.30 13.45
CA GLY A 286 -9.01 9.04 13.04
C GLY A 286 -8.86 10.54 13.26
N LYS A 287 -9.54 11.32 12.43
CA LYS A 287 -9.48 12.80 12.51
C LYS A 287 -9.94 13.34 13.86
N SER A 288 -10.94 12.70 14.48
CA SER A 288 -11.46 13.08 15.81
C SER A 288 -10.45 12.89 16.93
N TYR A 289 -9.43 12.05 16.74
CA TYR A 289 -8.37 11.80 17.73
C TYR A 289 -7.12 12.65 17.51
N ASN A 290 -7.12 13.53 16.51
CA ASN A 290 -5.96 14.35 16.13
C ASN A 290 -4.69 13.50 15.81
N ASN A 291 -4.86 12.26 15.44
CA ASN A 291 -3.80 11.31 15.11
C ASN A 291 -3.87 10.82 13.66
N PHE A 292 -4.60 11.50 12.80
CA PHE A 292 -4.65 11.22 11.39
C PHE A 292 -3.39 11.75 10.72
N ILE A 293 -2.58 10.85 10.18
CA ILE A 293 -1.27 11.17 9.62
C ILE A 293 -1.23 10.73 8.16
N THR A 294 -0.96 11.68 7.25
CA THR A 294 -0.73 11.37 5.85
C THR A 294 0.69 10.84 5.63
N LEU A 295 0.91 10.13 4.54
CA LEU A 295 2.24 9.64 4.17
C LEU A 295 3.20 10.81 3.93
N GLU A 296 2.73 11.88 3.29
CA GLU A 296 3.57 13.08 3.11
C GLU A 296 4.01 13.68 4.45
N GLN A 297 3.10 13.77 5.42
CA GLN A 297 3.46 14.25 6.76
C GLN A 297 4.49 13.36 7.44
N LEU A 298 4.41 12.03 7.27
CA LEU A 298 5.43 11.10 7.76
C LEU A 298 6.79 11.35 7.10
N PHE A 299 6.80 11.51 5.78
CA PHE A 299 8.04 11.68 5.02
C PHE A 299 8.69 13.03 5.28
N THR A 300 7.92 14.05 5.62
CA THR A 300 8.41 15.41 5.89
C THR A 300 8.51 15.75 7.38
N GLY A 301 7.93 14.96 8.25
CA GLY A 301 7.92 15.21 9.70
C GLY A 301 7.05 16.38 10.13
N THR A 302 6.00 16.70 9.36
CA THR A 302 5.21 17.92 9.55
C THR A 302 3.97 17.76 10.42
N HIS A 303 3.66 16.55 10.88
CA HIS A 303 2.54 16.34 11.81
C HIS A 303 2.97 16.59 13.27
N PRO A 304 2.11 17.19 14.11
CA PRO A 304 2.45 17.48 15.52
C PRO A 304 2.89 16.28 16.36
N LEU A 305 2.40 15.09 16.05
CA LEU A 305 2.76 13.85 16.78
C LEU A 305 4.14 13.30 16.39
N LEU A 306 4.74 13.79 15.29
CA LEU A 306 6.02 13.29 14.79
C LEU A 306 7.18 14.11 15.35
N GLU A 307 8.18 13.43 15.89
CA GLU A 307 9.41 14.06 16.40
C GLU A 307 10.41 14.35 15.29
N GLN A 308 10.28 13.69 14.14
CA GLN A 308 11.16 13.84 12.98
C GLN A 308 10.46 13.37 11.72
N ALA A 309 11.08 13.57 10.56
CA ALA A 309 10.71 12.92 9.31
C ALA A 309 11.17 11.45 9.33
N TYR A 310 10.38 10.60 8.72
CA TYR A 310 10.73 9.18 8.52
C TYR A 310 10.72 8.88 7.04
N THR A 311 11.76 8.22 6.55
CA THR A 311 11.88 7.89 5.13
C THR A 311 10.84 6.85 4.72
N PRO A 312 10.45 6.82 3.43
CA PRO A 312 9.52 5.80 2.94
C PRO A 312 9.98 4.35 3.22
N MET A 313 11.28 4.07 3.09
CA MET A 313 11.79 2.74 3.37
C MET A 313 11.77 2.39 4.87
N THR A 314 11.93 3.35 5.75
CA THR A 314 11.73 3.17 7.19
C THR A 314 10.28 2.77 7.50
N ILE A 315 9.31 3.45 6.89
CA ILE A 315 7.89 3.13 7.03
C ILE A 315 7.59 1.72 6.50
N ARG A 316 8.12 1.39 5.32
CA ARG A 316 7.97 0.05 4.73
C ARG A 316 8.58 -1.03 5.62
N PHE A 317 9.81 -0.85 6.04
CA PHE A 317 10.52 -1.79 6.92
C PHE A 317 9.80 -1.99 8.24
N PHE A 318 9.36 -0.89 8.87
CA PHE A 318 8.56 -0.96 10.08
C PHE A 318 7.27 -1.77 9.89
N THR A 319 6.55 -1.51 8.81
CA THR A 319 5.31 -2.23 8.48
C THR A 319 5.56 -3.74 8.33
N LEU A 320 6.67 -4.13 7.71
CA LEU A 320 7.03 -5.52 7.48
C LEU A 320 7.53 -6.26 8.72
N GLN A 321 7.86 -5.54 9.80
CA GLN A 321 8.23 -6.15 11.07
C GLN A 321 7.03 -6.72 11.84
N ALA A 322 5.80 -6.42 11.42
CA ALA A 322 4.59 -7.05 11.90
C ALA A 322 4.03 -7.98 10.82
N HIS A 323 3.51 -9.14 11.22
CA HIS A 323 2.79 -10.00 10.30
C HIS A 323 1.56 -9.27 9.77
N TYR A 324 1.21 -9.42 8.49
CA TYR A 324 0.09 -8.68 7.89
C TYR A 324 -1.25 -8.94 8.61
N ARG A 325 -1.42 -10.11 9.24
CA ARG A 325 -2.62 -10.44 10.03
C ARG A 325 -2.59 -9.93 11.46
N SER A 326 -1.49 -9.36 11.90
CA SER A 326 -1.36 -8.74 13.23
C SER A 326 -1.59 -7.24 13.16
N THR A 327 -2.07 -6.64 14.23
CA THR A 327 -2.11 -5.18 14.35
C THR A 327 -0.70 -4.60 14.36
N VAL A 328 -0.56 -3.39 13.87
CA VAL A 328 0.70 -2.66 13.93
C VAL A 328 0.46 -1.30 14.58
N ASP A 329 1.30 -0.92 15.53
CA ASP A 329 1.18 0.33 16.26
C ASP A 329 2.30 1.29 15.85
N PHE A 330 1.92 2.42 15.23
CA PHE A 330 2.84 3.47 14.81
C PHE A 330 3.12 4.41 15.98
N GLY A 331 4.39 4.68 16.23
CA GLY A 331 4.86 5.61 17.24
C GLY A 331 6.32 5.97 16.99
N ASN A 332 6.77 7.11 17.52
CA ASN A 332 8.13 7.60 17.29
C ASN A 332 9.21 6.63 17.74
N GLU A 333 9.07 6.04 18.92
CA GLU A 333 10.06 5.10 19.46
C GLU A 333 10.25 3.89 18.52
N ALA A 334 9.14 3.28 18.10
CA ALA A 334 9.17 2.13 17.20
C ALA A 334 9.69 2.49 15.81
N LEU A 335 9.32 3.65 15.29
CA LEU A 335 9.81 4.13 13.99
C LEU A 335 11.32 4.45 14.02
N LYS A 336 11.81 5.04 15.09
CA LYS A 336 13.25 5.29 15.28
C LYS A 336 14.03 3.98 15.39
N ALA A 337 13.47 2.99 16.08
CA ALA A 337 14.07 1.65 16.17
C ALA A 337 14.13 0.97 14.78
N ALA A 338 13.07 1.11 13.99
CA ALA A 338 13.03 0.62 12.62
C ALA A 338 14.07 1.31 11.72
N GLU A 339 14.22 2.63 11.85
CA GLU A 339 15.25 3.40 11.13
C GLU A 339 16.65 2.88 11.41
N LYS A 340 16.98 2.65 12.68
CA LYS A 340 18.27 2.08 13.09
C LYS A 340 18.46 0.64 12.59
N GLY A 341 17.41 -0.18 12.68
CA GLY A 341 17.44 -1.56 12.21
C GLY A 341 17.67 -1.65 10.71
N LEU A 342 16.97 -0.82 9.94
CA LEU A 342 17.16 -0.76 8.49
C LEU A 342 18.58 -0.32 8.12
N ALA A 343 19.12 0.69 8.80
CA ALA A 343 20.49 1.14 8.58
C ALA A 343 21.51 0.03 8.86
N ARG A 344 21.36 -0.72 9.95
CA ARG A 344 22.25 -1.85 10.27
C ARG A 344 22.16 -2.95 9.21
N LEU A 345 20.98 -3.23 8.73
CA LEU A 345 20.78 -4.24 7.68
C LEU A 345 21.47 -3.80 6.38
N MET A 346 21.29 -2.55 5.97
CA MET A 346 21.92 -2.00 4.76
C MET A 346 23.43 -1.90 4.88
N ASP A 347 23.97 -1.60 6.06
CA ASP A 347 25.42 -1.60 6.32
C ASP A 347 26.00 -3.00 6.15
N ALA A 348 25.31 -4.03 6.63
CA ALA A 348 25.74 -5.42 6.44
C ALA A 348 25.73 -5.82 4.96
N VAL A 349 24.70 -5.41 4.21
CA VAL A 349 24.63 -5.65 2.75
C VAL A 349 25.81 -4.98 2.04
N SER A 350 26.11 -3.71 2.40
CA SER A 350 27.30 -3.01 1.87
C SER A 350 28.59 -3.72 2.23
N GLY A 351 28.66 -4.32 3.41
CA GLY A 351 29.81 -5.07 3.89
C GLY A 351 30.13 -6.31 3.06
N LEU A 352 29.16 -6.87 2.36
CA LEU A 352 29.38 -8.05 1.50
C LEU A 352 30.47 -7.80 0.45
N GLU A 353 30.55 -6.60 -0.10
CA GLU A 353 31.56 -6.22 -1.11
C GLU A 353 32.98 -6.11 -0.53
N LYS A 354 33.12 -6.05 0.80
CA LYS A 354 34.41 -5.92 1.49
C LYS A 354 34.98 -7.29 1.93
N ILE A 355 34.22 -8.35 1.73
CA ILE A 355 34.65 -9.70 2.14
C ILE A 355 35.68 -10.27 1.16
N THR A 356 36.79 -10.76 1.68
CA THR A 356 37.77 -11.54 0.93
C THR A 356 37.44 -13.02 1.12
N PRO A 357 37.14 -13.76 0.05
CA PRO A 357 36.88 -15.21 0.16
C PRO A 357 38.02 -15.99 0.73
N ALA A 358 37.70 -17.06 1.45
CA ALA A 358 38.65 -18.03 2.03
C ALA A 358 38.50 -19.39 1.34
N GLN A 359 39.34 -20.36 1.76
CA GLN A 359 39.32 -21.72 1.20
C GLN A 359 38.16 -22.56 1.74
N ALA A 360 37.65 -22.24 2.93
CA ALA A 360 36.55 -22.97 3.56
C ALA A 360 35.59 -22.02 4.24
N SER A 361 34.31 -22.43 4.32
CA SER A 361 33.31 -21.71 5.03
C SER A 361 33.09 -22.23 6.44
N THR A 362 32.92 -21.31 7.40
CA THR A 362 32.51 -21.63 8.77
C THR A 362 31.06 -21.25 9.01
N VAL A 363 30.39 -20.74 8.00
CA VAL A 363 28.97 -20.27 8.02
C VAL A 363 28.13 -21.13 7.10
N ASP A 364 26.84 -21.28 7.43
CA ASP A 364 25.87 -22.04 6.64
C ASP A 364 24.90 -21.11 5.91
N VAL A 365 25.28 -20.69 4.72
CA VAL A 365 24.51 -19.79 3.88
C VAL A 365 23.25 -20.48 3.33
N LYS A 366 23.36 -21.77 3.02
CA LYS A 366 22.23 -22.55 2.50
C LYS A 366 21.12 -22.66 3.51
N ALA A 367 21.43 -22.89 4.78
CA ALA A 367 20.46 -22.95 5.86
C ALA A 367 19.75 -21.60 6.02
N LEU A 368 20.47 -20.48 5.92
CA LEU A 368 19.88 -19.14 5.96
C LEU A 368 18.84 -18.94 4.86
N ARG A 369 19.20 -19.30 3.63
CA ARG A 369 18.32 -19.18 2.47
C ARG A 369 17.04 -20.00 2.65
N GLU A 370 17.15 -21.26 3.08
CA GLU A 370 16.01 -22.14 3.32
C GLU A 370 15.08 -21.60 4.42
N LYS A 371 15.63 -21.06 5.49
CA LYS A 371 14.86 -20.44 6.56
C LYS A 371 14.04 -19.23 6.05
N CYS A 372 14.63 -18.43 5.17
CA CYS A 372 13.92 -17.30 4.56
C CYS A 372 12.75 -17.78 3.69
N TYR A 373 12.96 -18.83 2.89
CA TYR A 373 11.86 -19.44 2.12
C TYR A 373 10.77 -20.02 3.01
N ASP A 374 11.14 -20.75 4.04
CA ASP A 374 10.19 -21.34 4.98
C ASP A 374 9.29 -20.28 5.61
N ALA A 375 9.87 -19.14 5.97
CA ALA A 375 9.11 -18.03 6.54
C ALA A 375 8.18 -17.38 5.52
N MET A 376 8.62 -17.16 4.29
CA MET A 376 7.76 -16.62 3.23
C MET A 376 6.65 -17.59 2.87
N ASP A 377 6.94 -18.87 2.80
CA ASP A 377 5.96 -19.91 2.48
C ASP A 377 4.92 -20.11 3.59
N ASP A 378 5.22 -19.67 4.81
CA ASP A 378 4.29 -19.66 5.93
C ASP A 378 3.51 -18.35 6.00
N ASP A 379 2.58 -18.20 5.09
CA ASP A 379 1.64 -17.06 5.07
C ASP A 379 2.35 -15.71 5.08
N LEU A 380 3.39 -15.57 4.26
CA LEU A 380 4.14 -14.31 4.10
C LEU A 380 4.66 -13.75 5.43
N ASN A 381 5.35 -14.58 6.20
CA ASN A 381 5.81 -14.21 7.54
C ASN A 381 7.05 -13.31 7.47
N THR A 382 6.85 -12.06 7.07
CA THR A 382 7.92 -11.08 6.87
C THR A 382 8.70 -10.76 8.15
N PRO A 383 8.11 -10.68 9.36
CA PRO A 383 8.92 -10.46 10.55
C PRO A 383 9.96 -11.56 10.79
N ILE A 384 9.65 -12.81 10.48
CA ILE A 384 10.61 -13.92 10.61
C ILE A 384 11.67 -13.86 9.51
N VAL A 385 11.30 -13.49 8.28
CA VAL A 385 12.29 -13.24 7.22
C VAL A 385 13.29 -12.18 7.64
N ILE A 386 12.82 -11.07 8.21
CA ILE A 386 13.67 -9.99 8.69
C ILE A 386 14.61 -10.47 9.80
N ALA A 387 14.09 -11.26 10.74
CA ALA A 387 14.94 -11.87 11.78
C ALA A 387 16.06 -12.72 11.18
N HIS A 388 15.76 -13.53 10.18
CA HIS A 388 16.77 -14.33 9.47
C HIS A 388 17.76 -13.46 8.68
N LEU A 389 17.30 -12.36 8.10
CA LEU A 389 18.20 -11.40 7.43
C LEU A 389 19.15 -10.73 8.43
N PHE A 390 18.71 -10.46 9.66
CA PHE A 390 19.61 -9.99 10.71
C PHE A 390 20.61 -11.07 11.16
N ASP A 391 20.24 -12.33 11.16
CA ASP A 391 21.20 -13.43 11.37
C ASP A 391 22.25 -13.43 10.25
N GLY A 392 21.83 -13.19 9.01
CA GLY A 392 22.73 -13.01 7.88
C GLY A 392 23.65 -11.79 8.04
N ALA A 393 23.12 -10.69 8.54
CA ALA A 393 23.89 -9.47 8.83
C ALA A 393 24.98 -9.73 9.88
N LYS A 394 24.63 -10.46 10.94
CA LYS A 394 25.57 -10.90 11.96
C LYS A 394 26.66 -11.80 11.37
N MET A 395 26.28 -12.69 10.47
CA MET A 395 27.21 -13.55 9.71
C MET A 395 28.22 -12.70 8.93
N VAL A 396 27.77 -11.69 8.20
CA VAL A 396 28.63 -10.75 7.46
C VAL A 396 29.58 -10.02 8.39
N ASN A 397 29.09 -9.50 9.50
CA ASN A 397 29.91 -8.78 10.47
C ASN A 397 30.95 -9.64 11.13
N ASN A 398 30.63 -10.91 11.44
CA ASN A 398 31.59 -11.88 11.98
C ASN A 398 32.71 -12.25 10.98
N ILE A 399 32.35 -12.36 9.70
CA ILE A 399 33.34 -12.60 8.64
C ILE A 399 34.29 -11.40 8.51
N LEU A 400 33.76 -10.20 8.49
CA LEU A 400 34.56 -8.96 8.40
C LEU A 400 35.46 -8.76 9.63
N ALA A 401 34.99 -9.20 10.80
CA ALA A 401 35.76 -9.15 12.03
C ALA A 401 36.84 -10.24 12.15
N GLY A 402 36.88 -11.20 11.21
CA GLY A 402 37.81 -12.30 11.22
C GLY A 402 37.40 -13.49 12.10
N ASN A 403 36.18 -13.49 12.63
CA ASN A 403 35.65 -14.56 13.48
C ASN A 403 35.13 -15.77 12.68
N ASP A 404 34.77 -15.54 11.43
CA ASP A 404 34.26 -16.54 10.50
C ASP A 404 34.90 -16.37 9.13
N THR A 405 34.80 -17.41 8.32
CA THR A 405 35.29 -17.43 6.94
C THR A 405 34.18 -17.91 5.99
N ILE A 406 34.30 -17.55 4.72
CA ILE A 406 33.34 -17.92 3.67
C ILE A 406 34.10 -18.18 2.36
N THR A 407 33.69 -19.20 1.63
CA THR A 407 34.22 -19.46 0.28
C THR A 407 33.65 -18.48 -0.73
N ALA A 408 34.29 -18.36 -1.90
CA ALA A 408 33.77 -17.52 -2.99
C ALA A 408 32.38 -17.97 -3.44
N ALA A 409 32.13 -19.28 -3.52
CA ALA A 409 30.80 -19.80 -3.91
C ALA A 409 29.73 -19.47 -2.88
N ASP A 410 30.01 -19.65 -1.60
CA ASP A 410 29.08 -19.33 -0.53
C ASP A 410 28.83 -17.81 -0.40
N LEU A 411 29.89 -17.02 -0.64
CA LEU A 411 29.73 -15.56 -0.67
C LEU A 411 28.75 -15.09 -1.77
N ASN A 412 28.87 -15.67 -2.96
CA ASN A 412 27.95 -15.39 -4.06
C ASN A 412 26.50 -15.79 -3.69
N GLU A 413 26.33 -16.93 -3.04
CA GLU A 413 25.01 -17.39 -2.56
C GLU A 413 24.46 -16.47 -1.47
N LEU A 414 25.30 -15.99 -0.56
CA LEU A 414 24.90 -15.03 0.47
C LEU A 414 24.47 -13.69 -0.14
N LYS A 415 25.21 -13.18 -1.11
CA LYS A 415 24.85 -11.97 -1.87
C LYS A 415 23.50 -12.16 -2.57
N GLU A 416 23.28 -13.30 -3.23
CA GLU A 416 22.01 -13.61 -3.89
C GLU A 416 20.86 -13.74 -2.90
N THR A 417 21.10 -14.31 -1.72
CA THR A 417 20.08 -14.42 -0.66
C THR A 417 19.62 -13.02 -0.20
N PHE A 418 20.55 -12.11 0.05
CA PHE A 418 20.19 -10.72 0.38
C PHE A 418 19.50 -10.00 -0.77
N ARG A 419 20.02 -10.13 -1.99
CA ARG A 419 19.39 -9.54 -3.17
C ARG A 419 17.94 -10.00 -3.30
N LEU A 420 17.71 -11.29 -3.19
CA LEU A 420 16.39 -11.89 -3.36
C LEU A 420 15.43 -11.47 -2.25
N PHE A 421 15.78 -11.75 -0.99
CA PHE A 421 14.85 -11.54 0.12
C PHE A 421 14.76 -10.09 0.56
N CYS A 422 15.86 -9.38 0.64
CA CYS A 422 15.88 -8.00 1.11
C CYS A 422 15.34 -7.03 0.05
N PHE A 423 15.80 -7.16 -1.20
CA PHE A 423 15.48 -6.20 -2.25
C PHE A 423 14.32 -6.65 -3.13
N ASP A 424 14.36 -7.86 -3.70
CA ASP A 424 13.34 -8.30 -4.66
C ASP A 424 12.02 -8.65 -3.98
N ILE A 425 12.03 -9.41 -2.89
CA ILE A 425 10.82 -9.88 -2.20
C ILE A 425 10.31 -8.84 -1.21
N LEU A 426 11.13 -8.40 -0.25
CA LEU A 426 10.71 -7.39 0.72
C LEU A 426 10.66 -5.98 0.14
N GLY A 427 11.22 -5.76 -1.03
CA GLY A 427 11.17 -4.48 -1.73
C GLY A 427 11.89 -3.35 -0.99
N LEU A 428 12.83 -3.68 -0.13
CA LEU A 428 13.65 -2.69 0.55
C LEU A 428 14.69 -2.12 -0.41
N LYS A 429 15.12 -0.90 -0.16
CA LYS A 429 16.16 -0.22 -0.92
C LYS A 429 17.15 0.39 0.04
N ALA A 430 18.43 0.43 -0.35
CA ALA A 430 19.39 1.26 0.32
C ALA A 430 19.00 2.72 0.10
N GLU A 431 18.60 3.39 1.15
CA GLU A 431 18.49 4.84 1.13
C GLU A 431 19.86 5.38 1.49
N ASN A 432 20.40 6.23 0.65
CA ASN A 432 21.55 7.03 1.05
C ASN A 432 21.12 7.78 2.31
N ALA A 433 21.76 7.49 3.42
CA ALA A 433 21.46 8.08 4.71
C ALA A 433 21.21 9.56 4.52
N SER A 434 19.94 9.91 4.57
CA SER A 434 19.35 11.19 4.33
C SER A 434 20.12 12.09 3.36
N ASN A 435 19.63 12.24 2.14
CA ASN A 435 19.98 13.40 1.30
C ASN A 435 19.90 14.67 2.13
N ALA A 436 18.98 14.77 3.09
CA ALA A 436 18.85 15.89 4.01
C ALA A 436 20.08 16.07 4.90
N ALA A 437 20.61 15.02 5.54
CA ALA A 437 21.82 15.14 6.37
C ALA A 437 23.06 15.43 5.51
N ARG A 438 23.13 14.85 4.32
CA ARG A 438 24.21 15.16 3.36
C ARG A 438 24.12 16.60 2.87
N GLU A 439 22.93 17.07 2.51
CA GLU A 439 22.68 18.44 2.07
C GLU A 439 22.98 19.44 3.18
N GLU A 440 22.59 19.15 4.42
CA GLU A 440 22.91 19.97 5.57
C GLU A 440 24.43 20.02 5.80
N ALA A 441 25.10 18.88 5.86
CA ALA A 441 26.55 18.81 6.00
C ALA A 441 27.28 19.48 4.84
N PHE A 442 26.78 19.26 3.62
CA PHE A 442 27.30 19.87 2.39
C PHE A 442 27.18 21.41 2.45
N GLY A 443 26.00 21.93 2.88
CA GLY A 443 25.76 23.33 3.04
C GLY A 443 26.73 23.98 4.07
N HIS A 444 26.93 23.31 5.21
CA HIS A 444 27.88 23.75 6.23
C HIS A 444 29.33 23.83 5.72
N VAL A 445 29.76 22.85 4.93
CA VAL A 445 31.09 22.84 4.32
C VAL A 445 31.26 24.02 3.37
N VAL A 446 30.27 24.29 2.51
CA VAL A 446 30.31 25.42 1.59
C VAL A 446 30.33 26.73 2.34
N ASP A 447 29.50 26.91 3.37
CA ASP A 447 29.47 28.12 4.20
C ASP A 447 30.80 28.31 4.89
N MET A 448 31.45 27.27 5.39
CA MET A 448 32.78 27.33 6.00
C MET A 448 33.83 27.80 4.99
N LEU A 449 33.77 27.32 3.74
CA LEU A 449 34.68 27.78 2.67
C LEU A 449 34.44 29.26 2.34
N LEU A 450 33.18 29.72 2.34
CA LEU A 450 32.88 31.15 2.11
C LEU A 450 33.34 32.03 3.28
N GLU A 451 33.30 31.56 4.53
CA GLU A 451 33.87 32.23 5.68
C GLU A 451 35.41 32.37 5.56
N GLU A 452 36.09 31.30 5.16
CA GLU A 452 37.53 31.33 4.90
C GLU A 452 37.90 32.32 3.77
N ARG A 453 37.07 32.37 2.72
CA ARG A 453 37.22 33.34 1.64
C ARG A 453 37.07 34.76 2.16
N ALA A 454 36.09 35.02 3.02
CA ALA A 454 35.87 36.33 3.62
C ALA A 454 37.07 36.75 4.49
N LYS A 455 37.62 35.84 5.29
CA LYS A 455 38.85 36.08 6.08
C LYS A 455 40.06 36.43 5.21
N ALA A 456 40.23 35.66 4.11
CA ALA A 456 41.30 35.96 3.14
C ALA A 456 41.17 37.33 2.52
N LYS A 457 39.97 37.76 2.15
CA LYS A 457 39.72 39.14 1.67
C LYS A 457 40.04 40.20 2.73
N ALA A 458 39.61 39.97 3.97
CA ALA A 458 39.87 40.87 5.07
C ALA A 458 41.38 41.05 5.34
N ASN A 459 42.15 39.99 5.16
CA ASN A 459 43.61 39.97 5.31
C ASN A 459 44.35 40.36 4.01
N LYS A 460 43.63 40.75 2.97
CA LYS A 460 44.19 41.11 1.64
C LYS A 460 44.94 39.95 0.97
N ASP A 461 44.62 38.73 1.34
CA ASP A 461 45.13 37.52 0.68
C ASP A 461 44.24 37.20 -0.53
N TRP A 462 44.47 37.92 -1.59
CA TRP A 462 43.66 37.82 -2.81
C TRP A 462 43.83 36.49 -3.52
N ALA A 463 45.00 35.88 -3.44
CA ALA A 463 45.31 34.60 -4.05
C ALA A 463 44.45 33.50 -3.42
N ALA A 464 44.33 33.43 -2.09
CA ALA A 464 43.51 32.44 -1.38
C ALA A 464 42.02 32.68 -1.63
N SER A 465 41.57 33.93 -1.61
CA SER A 465 40.18 34.31 -1.90
C SER A 465 39.76 33.90 -3.30
N ASP A 466 40.61 34.20 -4.31
CA ASP A 466 40.30 33.86 -5.70
C ASP A 466 40.36 32.36 -5.95
N LYS A 467 41.23 31.62 -5.29
CA LYS A 467 41.32 30.17 -5.38
C LYS A 467 39.99 29.51 -4.95
N ILE A 468 39.47 29.90 -3.78
CA ILE A 468 38.21 29.36 -3.25
C ILE A 468 37.05 29.64 -4.23
N ARG A 469 36.94 30.89 -4.69
CA ARG A 469 35.91 31.30 -5.64
C ARG A 469 36.01 30.53 -6.95
N ASN A 470 37.19 30.42 -7.51
CA ASN A 470 37.39 29.79 -8.82
C ASN A 470 37.10 28.28 -8.76
N GLU A 471 37.53 27.62 -7.70
CA GLU A 471 37.25 26.19 -7.52
C GLU A 471 35.77 25.93 -7.31
N LEU A 472 35.08 26.73 -6.50
CA LEU A 472 33.62 26.60 -6.32
C LEU A 472 32.86 26.86 -7.62
N THR A 473 33.27 27.88 -8.39
CA THR A 473 32.67 28.19 -9.70
C THR A 473 32.88 27.05 -10.68
N ALA A 474 34.05 26.43 -10.69
CA ALA A 474 34.36 25.28 -11.56
C ALA A 474 33.49 24.05 -11.20
N LEU A 475 33.07 23.93 -9.95
CA LEU A 475 32.16 22.85 -9.50
C LEU A 475 30.66 23.15 -9.76
N GLY A 476 30.36 24.34 -10.31
CA GLY A 476 28.99 24.73 -10.66
C GLY A 476 28.30 25.60 -9.64
N PHE A 477 29.04 26.13 -8.63
CA PHE A 477 28.45 27.05 -7.66
C PHE A 477 28.40 28.47 -8.23
N GLU A 478 27.28 29.14 -8.02
CA GLU A 478 27.10 30.56 -8.24
C GLU A 478 27.18 31.25 -6.88
N ILE A 479 28.09 32.20 -6.74
CA ILE A 479 28.34 32.94 -5.50
C ILE A 479 27.95 34.41 -5.70
N LYS A 480 27.08 34.92 -4.81
CA LYS A 480 26.67 36.32 -4.78
C LYS A 480 27.17 36.96 -3.49
N ASP A 481 27.96 38.00 -3.62
CA ASP A 481 28.44 38.81 -2.49
C ASP A 481 27.43 39.91 -2.19
N GLY A 482 27.03 40.03 -0.93
CA GLY A 482 26.11 41.04 -0.44
C GLY A 482 26.63 41.75 0.80
N LYS A 483 25.87 42.74 1.31
CA LYS A 483 26.25 43.52 2.52
C LYS A 483 26.36 42.66 3.77
N ASP A 484 25.56 41.60 3.86
CA ASP A 484 25.44 40.71 5.04
C ASP A 484 26.17 39.38 4.87
N GLY A 485 27.01 39.24 3.85
CA GLY A 485 27.77 38.03 3.55
C GLY A 485 27.54 37.50 2.14
N SER A 486 28.07 36.31 1.87
CA SER A 486 27.96 35.65 0.58
C SER A 486 26.84 34.61 0.59
N GLU A 487 26.06 34.57 -0.47
CA GLU A 487 25.07 33.56 -0.75
C GLU A 487 25.57 32.65 -1.89
N TRP A 488 25.14 31.41 -1.87
CA TRP A 488 25.53 30.47 -2.90
C TRP A 488 24.35 29.63 -3.40
N LYS A 489 24.47 29.19 -4.63
CA LYS A 489 23.53 28.25 -5.27
C LYS A 489 24.34 27.28 -6.12
N LEU A 490 23.98 26.00 -6.06
CA LEU A 490 24.55 24.99 -6.94
C LEU A 490 23.65 24.84 -8.18
N ASN A 491 24.21 25.15 -9.33
CA ASN A 491 23.54 24.94 -10.61
C ASN A 491 23.90 23.53 -11.13
N LYS A 492 22.90 22.73 -11.47
CA LYS A 492 23.08 21.39 -12.08
C LYS A 492 23.33 21.53 -13.55
#